data_f19960c76f4293896cb8b25075120d64
#
_entry.id   f19960c76f4293896cb8b25075120d64
#
_cell.length_a   1.000
_cell.length_b   1.000
_cell.length_c   1.000
_cell.angle_alpha   90.00
_cell.angle_beta   90.00
_cell.angle_gamma   90.00
#
_symmetry.space_group_name_H-M   'P 1'
#
loop_
_entity.id
_entity.type
_entity.pdbx_description
1 polymer ?
#
loop_
_entity_poly.entity_id
_entity_poly.type
_entity_poly.pdbx_seq_one_letter_code
_entity_poly.pdbx_strand_id
1 'polypeptide(L)'
;MTNLHPTAVIDPSAKVPASCKIGPYCVIGANVELGENCVLVSHVSIDGPTKIGSDNAFFPFCAIGMAPQDVSYRGEPTRLEIGDHNEIRECVTLNRGTVKGGGLTRIGSHILIMAYTHVGHDCVIEDHAMLVNGATLGGHVTVEEWAVVGALCPIHQFVRVGAHAYIGGGTTITQDVLPFSMTSAARDTHAYGLNKVGLERRGFSKERIAKIHHAYKVLLASKMNTSQALEKLKAEADRGEDVDMLIRFIEESQRGVIK
;
A
#
# COMPACT_ATOMS: atom_id res chain seq x y z
N MET A 1 -26.93 13.51 -20.51
CA MET A 1 -25.70 14.35 -20.66
C MET A 1 -24.53 13.40 -20.55
N THR A 2 -23.61 13.40 -21.49
CA THR A 2 -22.40 12.57 -21.41
C THR A 2 -21.56 13.07 -20.25
N ASN A 3 -21.23 12.18 -19.31
CA ASN A 3 -20.33 12.49 -18.19
C ASN A 3 -18.85 12.63 -18.64
N LEU A 4 -18.63 12.79 -19.96
CA LEU A 4 -17.31 12.92 -20.58
C LEU A 4 -17.10 14.37 -21.01
N HIS A 5 -16.05 15.00 -20.50
CA HIS A 5 -15.69 16.35 -20.93
C HIS A 5 -15.15 16.33 -22.36
N PRO A 6 -15.50 17.31 -23.24
CA PRO A 6 -15.12 17.31 -24.64
C PRO A 6 -13.60 17.39 -24.89
N THR A 7 -12.80 17.81 -23.91
CA THR A 7 -11.32 17.81 -24.00
C THR A 7 -10.67 16.52 -23.49
N ALA A 8 -11.46 15.56 -23.00
CA ALA A 8 -10.91 14.26 -22.62
C ALA A 8 -10.54 13.44 -23.87
N VAL A 9 -9.43 12.76 -23.82
CA VAL A 9 -8.96 11.86 -24.88
C VAL A 9 -9.05 10.44 -24.39
N ILE A 10 -9.85 9.61 -25.06
CA ILE A 10 -10.09 8.22 -24.67
C ILE A 10 -9.76 7.34 -25.88
N ASP A 11 -8.84 6.37 -25.65
CA ASP A 11 -8.51 5.39 -26.68
C ASP A 11 -9.73 4.51 -27.02
N PRO A 12 -9.99 4.19 -28.29
CA PRO A 12 -11.13 3.36 -28.70
C PRO A 12 -11.17 1.97 -28.08
N SER A 13 -10.03 1.44 -27.65
CA SER A 13 -9.95 0.12 -26.96
C SER A 13 -10.23 0.19 -25.46
N ALA A 14 -10.28 1.41 -24.87
CA ALA A 14 -10.57 1.58 -23.47
C ALA A 14 -12.05 1.28 -23.16
N LYS A 15 -12.29 0.62 -22.04
CA LYS A 15 -13.65 0.33 -21.54
C LYS A 15 -13.99 1.32 -20.43
N VAL A 16 -14.84 2.28 -20.74
CA VAL A 16 -15.28 3.33 -19.81
C VAL A 16 -16.81 3.29 -19.68
N PRO A 17 -17.33 2.82 -18.52
CA PRO A 17 -18.77 2.80 -18.27
C PRO A 17 -19.41 4.19 -18.34
N ALA A 18 -20.69 4.24 -18.76
CA ALA A 18 -21.44 5.49 -18.87
C ALA A 18 -21.69 6.21 -17.52
N SER A 19 -21.56 5.50 -16.40
CA SER A 19 -21.66 6.06 -15.04
C SER A 19 -20.41 6.84 -14.61
N CYS A 20 -19.27 6.63 -15.29
CA CYS A 20 -18.04 7.35 -14.98
C CYS A 20 -18.12 8.83 -15.32
N LYS A 21 -17.43 9.66 -14.53
CA LYS A 21 -17.29 11.11 -14.78
C LYS A 21 -15.84 11.40 -15.17
N ILE A 22 -15.63 11.78 -16.44
CA ILE A 22 -14.30 12.08 -16.96
C ILE A 22 -14.20 13.58 -17.21
N GLY A 23 -13.43 14.25 -16.37
CA GLY A 23 -13.23 15.71 -16.41
C GLY A 23 -12.28 16.18 -17.52
N PRO A 24 -12.00 17.48 -17.56
CA PRO A 24 -11.22 18.09 -18.62
C PRO A 24 -9.77 17.58 -18.65
N TYR A 25 -9.25 17.46 -19.88
CA TYR A 25 -7.85 17.09 -20.17
C TYR A 25 -7.40 15.74 -19.56
N CYS A 26 -8.35 14.85 -19.23
CA CYS A 26 -8.01 13.48 -18.89
C CYS A 26 -7.62 12.70 -20.14
N VAL A 27 -6.65 11.80 -20.01
CA VAL A 27 -6.19 10.90 -21.07
C VAL A 27 -6.32 9.46 -20.59
N ILE A 28 -7.10 8.65 -21.32
CA ILE A 28 -7.28 7.23 -21.04
C ILE A 28 -6.72 6.47 -22.23
N GLY A 29 -5.61 5.75 -22.02
CA GLY A 29 -4.87 5.02 -23.02
C GLY A 29 -5.48 3.68 -23.40
N ALA A 30 -4.82 2.99 -24.30
CA ALA A 30 -5.21 1.67 -24.78
C ALA A 30 -5.20 0.62 -23.65
N ASN A 31 -6.12 -0.38 -23.77
CA ASN A 31 -6.21 -1.48 -22.81
C ASN A 31 -6.45 -1.05 -21.34
N VAL A 32 -7.10 0.08 -21.13
CA VAL A 32 -7.59 0.52 -19.82
C VAL A 32 -9.04 0.08 -19.64
N GLU A 33 -9.34 -0.53 -18.50
CA GLU A 33 -10.71 -0.91 -18.11
C GLU A 33 -11.06 -0.22 -16.80
N LEU A 34 -12.13 0.59 -16.80
CA LEU A 34 -12.71 1.21 -15.60
C LEU A 34 -13.95 0.45 -15.15
N GLY A 35 -14.15 0.30 -13.86
CA GLY A 35 -15.42 -0.08 -13.25
C GLY A 35 -16.42 1.07 -13.22
N GLU A 36 -17.60 0.80 -12.67
CA GLU A 36 -18.70 1.78 -12.59
C GLU A 36 -18.36 2.96 -11.65
N ASN A 37 -18.99 4.11 -11.89
CA ASN A 37 -18.98 5.29 -11.03
C ASN A 37 -17.59 5.92 -10.77
N CYS A 38 -16.56 5.58 -11.52
CA CYS A 38 -15.25 6.21 -11.37
C CYS A 38 -15.30 7.69 -11.73
N VAL A 39 -14.55 8.52 -10.99
CA VAL A 39 -14.43 9.95 -11.19
C VAL A 39 -12.98 10.33 -11.47
N LEU A 40 -12.70 10.86 -12.65
CA LEU A 40 -11.43 11.50 -13.01
C LEU A 40 -11.66 13.01 -13.00
N VAL A 41 -11.07 13.74 -12.05
CA VAL A 41 -11.39 15.15 -11.84
C VAL A 41 -10.90 16.02 -13.00
N SER A 42 -9.61 16.01 -13.30
CA SER A 42 -9.01 16.69 -14.47
C SER A 42 -7.53 16.30 -14.62
N HIS A 43 -6.99 16.40 -15.85
CA HIS A 43 -5.56 16.16 -16.11
C HIS A 43 -5.05 14.81 -15.56
N VAL A 44 -5.90 13.82 -15.47
CA VAL A 44 -5.53 12.46 -15.07
C VAL A 44 -5.08 11.69 -16.31
N SER A 45 -3.93 11.03 -16.23
CA SER A 45 -3.45 10.17 -17.30
C SER A 45 -3.46 8.72 -16.80
N ILE A 46 -4.17 7.86 -17.52
CA ILE A 46 -4.20 6.42 -17.25
C ILE A 46 -3.69 5.70 -18.50
N ASP A 47 -2.64 4.90 -18.34
CA ASP A 47 -2.07 4.06 -19.40
C ASP A 47 -2.33 2.57 -19.10
N GLY A 48 -2.38 1.75 -20.13
CA GLY A 48 -2.67 0.32 -20.01
C GLY A 48 -1.49 -0.61 -20.39
N PRO A 49 -1.62 -1.89 -20.06
CA PRO A 49 -2.78 -2.58 -19.48
C PRO A 49 -3.06 -2.21 -18.01
N THR A 50 -4.23 -1.64 -17.75
CA THR A 50 -4.64 -1.25 -16.40
C THR A 50 -6.13 -1.59 -16.19
N LYS A 51 -6.43 -2.30 -15.09
CA LYS A 51 -7.80 -2.60 -14.69
C LYS A 51 -8.12 -1.91 -13.38
N ILE A 52 -9.20 -1.16 -13.35
CA ILE A 52 -9.64 -0.35 -12.20
C ILE A 52 -11.06 -0.78 -11.85
N GLY A 53 -11.30 -1.05 -10.57
CA GLY A 53 -12.62 -1.37 -10.04
C GLY A 53 -13.56 -0.17 -10.02
N SER A 54 -14.65 -0.29 -9.27
CA SER A 54 -15.73 0.70 -9.22
C SER A 54 -15.52 1.76 -8.12
N ASP A 55 -16.22 2.89 -8.23
CA ASP A 55 -16.29 3.94 -7.21
C ASP A 55 -14.93 4.55 -6.82
N ASN A 56 -13.97 4.57 -7.74
CA ASN A 56 -12.65 5.17 -7.53
C ASN A 56 -12.67 6.66 -7.92
N ALA A 57 -11.96 7.49 -7.16
CA ALA A 57 -11.76 8.91 -7.45
C ALA A 57 -10.28 9.21 -7.71
N PHE A 58 -10.00 9.83 -8.86
CA PHE A 58 -8.65 10.27 -9.27
C PHE A 58 -8.60 11.79 -9.35
N PHE A 59 -7.68 12.36 -8.60
CA PHE A 59 -7.50 13.81 -8.52
C PHE A 59 -6.49 14.33 -9.56
N PRO A 60 -6.37 15.64 -9.75
CA PRO A 60 -5.59 16.19 -10.86
C PRO A 60 -4.13 15.77 -10.87
N PHE A 61 -3.61 15.58 -12.10
CA PHE A 61 -2.22 15.25 -12.40
C PHE A 61 -1.76 13.85 -11.95
N CYS A 62 -2.67 12.94 -11.66
CA CYS A 62 -2.31 11.54 -11.45
C CYS A 62 -1.77 10.91 -12.73
N ALA A 63 -0.72 10.09 -12.59
CA ALA A 63 -0.15 9.26 -13.66
C ALA A 63 -0.25 7.78 -13.27
N ILE A 64 -1.24 7.11 -13.82
CA ILE A 64 -1.69 5.79 -13.39
C ILE A 64 -1.35 4.76 -14.49
N GLY A 65 -0.77 3.62 -14.10
CA GLY A 65 -0.45 2.54 -15.03
C GLY A 65 0.69 2.85 -15.99
N MET A 66 1.52 3.83 -15.71
CA MET A 66 2.69 4.13 -16.52
C MET A 66 3.71 2.99 -16.48
N ALA A 67 4.59 2.94 -17.49
CA ALA A 67 5.67 1.97 -17.54
C ALA A 67 6.51 1.98 -16.26
N PRO A 68 6.99 0.79 -15.81
CA PRO A 68 7.82 0.72 -14.62
C PRO A 68 9.13 1.51 -14.78
N GLN A 69 9.57 2.15 -13.70
CA GLN A 69 10.86 2.84 -13.65
C GLN A 69 11.99 1.83 -13.36
N ASP A 70 12.10 0.81 -14.20
CA ASP A 70 13.13 -0.24 -14.17
C ASP A 70 13.97 -0.19 -15.45
N VAL A 71 15.28 -0.05 -15.30
CA VAL A 71 16.22 0.00 -16.44
C VAL A 71 16.22 -1.26 -17.29
N SER A 72 15.70 -2.38 -16.80
CA SER A 72 15.59 -3.64 -17.54
C SER A 72 14.30 -3.77 -18.35
N TYR A 73 13.29 -2.93 -18.11
CA TYR A 73 12.01 -2.97 -18.82
C TYR A 73 12.18 -2.64 -20.31
N ARG A 74 11.53 -3.42 -21.18
CA ARG A 74 11.64 -3.30 -22.66
C ARG A 74 10.29 -3.14 -23.36
N GLY A 75 9.24 -2.79 -22.60
CA GLY A 75 7.89 -2.63 -23.16
C GLY A 75 7.04 -3.90 -23.05
N GLU A 76 7.37 -4.81 -22.13
CA GLU A 76 6.61 -6.03 -21.92
C GLU A 76 5.17 -5.72 -21.42
N PRO A 77 4.19 -6.58 -21.75
CA PRO A 77 2.78 -6.35 -21.44
C PRO A 77 2.45 -6.64 -19.96
N THR A 78 3.09 -5.91 -19.07
CA THR A 78 2.82 -5.95 -17.64
C THR A 78 1.63 -5.05 -17.28
N ARG A 79 1.04 -5.21 -16.11
CA ARG A 79 -0.23 -4.57 -15.79
C ARG A 79 -0.27 -3.96 -14.39
N LEU A 80 -1.28 -3.09 -14.20
CA LEU A 80 -1.71 -2.56 -12.91
C LEU A 80 -3.16 -2.99 -12.66
N GLU A 81 -3.47 -3.43 -11.46
CA GLU A 81 -4.83 -3.69 -11.00
C GLU A 81 -5.14 -2.83 -9.76
N ILE A 82 -6.29 -2.16 -9.78
CA ILE A 82 -6.80 -1.31 -8.69
C ILE A 82 -8.19 -1.82 -8.32
N GLY A 83 -8.46 -2.06 -7.03
CA GLY A 83 -9.75 -2.44 -6.51
C GLY A 83 -10.77 -1.31 -6.50
N ASP A 84 -11.70 -1.36 -5.56
CA ASP A 84 -12.86 -0.48 -5.49
C ASP A 84 -12.71 0.59 -4.39
N HIS A 85 -13.49 1.69 -4.50
CA HIS A 85 -13.65 2.72 -3.46
C HIS A 85 -12.33 3.37 -3.01
N ASN A 86 -11.37 3.57 -3.90
CA ASN A 86 -10.11 4.24 -3.58
C ASN A 86 -10.19 5.74 -3.87
N GLU A 87 -9.50 6.52 -3.05
CA GLU A 87 -9.27 7.95 -3.26
C GLU A 87 -7.79 8.18 -3.56
N ILE A 88 -7.48 8.59 -4.82
CA ILE A 88 -6.12 8.77 -5.32
C ILE A 88 -5.91 10.24 -5.60
N ARG A 89 -5.17 10.91 -4.71
CA ARG A 89 -5.01 12.36 -4.66
C ARG A 89 -4.01 12.88 -5.70
N GLU A 90 -3.83 14.17 -5.69
CA GLU A 90 -3.11 14.94 -6.71
C GLU A 90 -1.67 14.47 -6.88
N CYS A 91 -1.21 14.42 -8.14
CA CYS A 91 0.17 14.08 -8.50
C CYS A 91 0.65 12.70 -8.06
N VAL A 92 -0.25 11.77 -7.78
CA VAL A 92 0.11 10.38 -7.47
C VAL A 92 0.60 9.67 -8.71
N THR A 93 1.62 8.83 -8.56
CA THR A 93 2.15 7.97 -9.62
C THR A 93 2.08 6.51 -9.23
N LEU A 94 1.44 5.67 -10.06
CA LEU A 94 1.35 4.22 -9.90
C LEU A 94 1.91 3.54 -11.14
N ASN A 95 2.99 2.76 -11.00
CA ASN A 95 3.59 2.06 -12.13
C ASN A 95 3.06 0.63 -12.27
N ARG A 96 3.04 0.11 -13.52
CA ARG A 96 2.79 -1.30 -13.80
C ARG A 96 3.90 -2.18 -13.22
N GLY A 97 3.64 -3.50 -13.16
CA GLY A 97 4.65 -4.47 -12.77
C GLY A 97 5.76 -4.69 -13.79
N THR A 98 6.73 -5.52 -13.44
CA THR A 98 7.80 -6.00 -14.31
C THR A 98 7.69 -7.51 -14.51
N VAL A 99 8.24 -8.05 -15.60
CA VAL A 99 8.25 -9.52 -15.84
C VAL A 99 8.93 -10.26 -14.68
N LYS A 100 9.99 -9.71 -14.14
CA LYS A 100 10.74 -10.29 -13.02
C LYS A 100 9.91 -10.36 -11.74
N GLY A 101 9.00 -9.41 -11.53
CA GLY A 101 8.11 -9.35 -10.38
C GLY A 101 6.76 -10.04 -10.58
N GLY A 102 6.59 -10.77 -11.68
CA GLY A 102 5.32 -11.45 -11.98
C GLY A 102 4.35 -10.63 -12.83
N GLY A 103 4.75 -9.46 -13.30
CA GLY A 103 4.01 -8.65 -14.27
C GLY A 103 2.85 -7.84 -13.71
N LEU A 104 2.73 -7.72 -12.39
CA LEU A 104 1.56 -7.10 -11.76
C LEU A 104 1.95 -6.18 -10.59
N THR A 105 1.45 -4.96 -10.63
CA THR A 105 1.29 -4.10 -9.44
C THR A 105 -0.17 -4.13 -9.02
N ARG A 106 -0.45 -4.33 -7.73
CA ARG A 106 -1.81 -4.45 -7.20
C ARG A 106 -2.08 -3.40 -6.13
N ILE A 107 -3.20 -2.72 -6.28
CA ILE A 107 -3.80 -1.81 -5.29
C ILE A 107 -5.15 -2.40 -4.89
N GLY A 108 -5.39 -2.64 -3.62
CA GLY A 108 -6.65 -3.15 -3.09
C GLY A 108 -7.79 -2.14 -3.11
N SER A 109 -8.68 -2.26 -2.15
CA SER A 109 -9.90 -1.45 -2.05
C SER A 109 -9.91 -0.58 -0.79
N HIS A 110 -10.72 0.49 -0.79
CA HIS A 110 -10.89 1.41 0.35
C HIS A 110 -9.58 2.09 0.80
N ILE A 111 -8.68 2.36 -0.12
CA ILE A 111 -7.36 2.94 0.14
C ILE A 111 -7.39 4.45 -0.09
N LEU A 112 -6.74 5.19 0.80
CA LEU A 112 -6.43 6.59 0.60
C LEU A 112 -4.96 6.75 0.22
N ILE A 113 -4.70 7.22 -1.00
CA ILE A 113 -3.36 7.57 -1.49
C ILE A 113 -3.27 9.08 -1.60
N MET A 114 -2.57 9.72 -0.67
CA MET A 114 -2.47 11.17 -0.60
C MET A 114 -1.49 11.74 -1.64
N ALA A 115 -1.54 13.06 -1.81
CA ALA A 115 -0.84 13.75 -2.86
C ALA A 115 0.68 13.50 -2.89
N TYR A 116 1.24 13.45 -4.12
CA TYR A 116 2.66 13.22 -4.40
C TYR A 116 3.19 11.85 -3.99
N THR A 117 2.33 10.89 -3.66
CA THR A 117 2.75 9.52 -3.36
C THR A 117 3.21 8.82 -4.63
N HIS A 118 4.27 8.03 -4.52
CA HIS A 118 4.76 7.14 -5.56
C HIS A 118 4.64 5.67 -5.15
N VAL A 119 4.04 4.84 -6.00
CA VAL A 119 4.04 3.39 -5.86
C VAL A 119 4.80 2.79 -7.04
N GLY A 120 5.95 2.18 -6.74
CA GLY A 120 6.80 1.52 -7.71
C GLY A 120 6.18 0.24 -8.29
N HIS A 121 6.85 -0.34 -9.26
CA HIS A 121 6.44 -1.58 -9.92
C HIS A 121 6.39 -2.77 -8.95
N ASP A 122 5.52 -3.73 -9.24
CA ASP A 122 5.39 -4.99 -8.50
C ASP A 122 5.02 -4.83 -7.01
N CYS A 123 4.56 -3.64 -6.62
CA CYS A 123 4.03 -3.40 -5.27
C CYS A 123 2.66 -4.05 -5.08
N VAL A 124 2.38 -4.43 -3.83
CA VAL A 124 1.06 -4.88 -3.38
C VAL A 124 0.62 -3.99 -2.23
N ILE A 125 -0.48 -3.27 -2.42
CA ILE A 125 -1.10 -2.46 -1.37
C ILE A 125 -2.44 -3.10 -1.06
N GLU A 126 -2.59 -3.59 0.17
CA GLU A 126 -3.81 -4.29 0.59
C GLU A 126 -4.89 -3.31 1.06
N ASP A 127 -6.08 -3.86 1.29
CA ASP A 127 -7.29 -3.09 1.58
C ASP A 127 -7.13 -2.17 2.81
N HIS A 128 -7.81 -1.02 2.76
CA HIS A 128 -7.84 -0.04 3.85
C HIS A 128 -6.49 0.57 4.24
N ALA A 129 -5.43 0.33 3.49
CA ALA A 129 -4.14 0.98 3.72
C ALA A 129 -4.23 2.49 3.47
N MET A 130 -3.32 3.26 4.07
CA MET A 130 -3.22 4.70 3.86
C MET A 130 -1.77 5.07 3.55
N LEU A 131 -1.56 5.72 2.41
CA LEU A 131 -0.28 6.29 2.02
C LEU A 131 -0.36 7.81 2.12
N VAL A 132 0.35 8.39 3.08
CA VAL A 132 0.27 9.83 3.36
C VAL A 132 1.19 10.60 2.42
N ASN A 133 0.96 11.90 2.27
CA ASN A 133 1.62 12.78 1.30
C ASN A 133 3.12 12.50 1.09
N GLY A 134 3.50 12.24 -0.15
CA GLY A 134 4.89 12.02 -0.54
C GLY A 134 5.50 10.70 -0.04
N ALA A 135 4.71 9.75 0.44
CA ALA A 135 5.19 8.40 0.68
C ALA A 135 5.74 7.82 -0.64
N THR A 136 6.94 7.24 -0.60
CA THR A 136 7.63 6.80 -1.81
C THR A 136 8.02 5.32 -1.67
N LEU A 137 7.35 4.46 -2.39
CA LEU A 137 7.56 3.02 -2.33
C LEU A 137 8.44 2.57 -3.49
N GLY A 138 9.58 1.96 -3.19
CA GLY A 138 10.40 1.24 -4.17
C GLY A 138 9.66 0.03 -4.72
N GLY A 139 10.20 -0.61 -5.76
CA GLY A 139 9.59 -1.81 -6.35
C GLY A 139 9.44 -2.95 -5.35
N HIS A 140 8.43 -3.81 -5.57
CA HIS A 140 8.16 -5.01 -4.78
C HIS A 140 7.83 -4.76 -3.29
N VAL A 141 7.41 -3.57 -2.92
CA VAL A 141 6.96 -3.28 -1.55
C VAL A 141 5.56 -3.84 -1.35
N THR A 142 5.36 -4.49 -0.20
CA THR A 142 4.03 -4.91 0.26
C THR A 142 3.61 -4.03 1.43
N VAL A 143 2.43 -3.43 1.33
CA VAL A 143 1.77 -2.72 2.45
C VAL A 143 0.51 -3.50 2.77
N GLU A 144 0.52 -4.15 3.93
CA GLU A 144 -0.59 -5.01 4.36
C GLU A 144 -1.79 -4.17 4.83
N GLU A 145 -2.92 -4.85 5.04
CA GLU A 145 -4.20 -4.21 5.34
C GLU A 145 -4.13 -3.25 6.55
N TRP A 146 -4.84 -2.13 6.45
CA TRP A 146 -4.93 -1.13 7.52
C TRP A 146 -3.60 -0.47 7.92
N ALA A 147 -2.50 -0.75 7.24
CA ALA A 147 -1.23 -0.08 7.52
C ALA A 147 -1.27 1.39 7.07
N VAL A 148 -0.53 2.22 7.78
CA VAL A 148 -0.39 3.65 7.50
C VAL A 148 1.08 3.98 7.26
N VAL A 149 1.41 4.39 6.05
CA VAL A 149 2.73 4.92 5.71
C VAL A 149 2.68 6.45 5.81
N GLY A 150 3.39 7.00 6.78
CA GLY A 150 3.41 8.43 7.08
C GLY A 150 3.96 9.30 5.94
N ALA A 151 3.81 10.61 6.08
CA ALA A 151 4.26 11.56 5.07
C ALA A 151 5.78 11.50 4.85
N LEU A 152 6.22 11.64 3.57
CA LEU A 152 7.64 11.70 3.21
C LEU A 152 8.46 10.51 3.71
N CYS A 153 7.85 9.32 3.72
CA CYS A 153 8.52 8.08 4.09
C CYS A 153 9.02 7.34 2.83
N PRO A 154 10.35 7.27 2.59
CA PRO A 154 10.90 6.39 1.58
C PRO A 154 10.95 4.95 2.12
N ILE A 155 10.34 4.03 1.39
CA ILE A 155 10.31 2.60 1.69
C ILE A 155 11.20 1.88 0.69
N HIS A 156 12.25 1.21 1.17
CA HIS A 156 13.19 0.48 0.33
C HIS A 156 12.48 -0.69 -0.38
N GLN A 157 12.94 -1.02 -1.60
CA GLN A 157 12.40 -2.15 -2.38
C GLN A 157 12.40 -3.46 -1.58
N PHE A 158 11.39 -4.31 -1.82
CA PHE A 158 11.17 -5.60 -1.17
C PHE A 158 10.84 -5.53 0.33
N VAL A 159 10.57 -4.37 0.88
CA VAL A 159 10.13 -4.22 2.27
C VAL A 159 8.65 -4.60 2.39
N ARG A 160 8.30 -5.24 3.52
CA ARG A 160 6.92 -5.48 3.93
C ARG A 160 6.55 -4.57 5.10
N VAL A 161 5.44 -3.87 4.97
CA VAL A 161 4.82 -3.09 6.06
C VAL A 161 3.64 -3.89 6.57
N GLY A 162 3.77 -4.44 7.77
CA GLY A 162 2.79 -5.36 8.35
C GLY A 162 1.44 -4.71 8.66
N ALA A 163 0.41 -5.53 8.72
CA ALA A 163 -0.97 -5.11 8.94
C ALA A 163 -1.12 -4.22 10.19
N HIS A 164 -1.97 -3.19 10.09
CA HIS A 164 -2.23 -2.21 11.14
C HIS A 164 -0.99 -1.45 11.67
N ALA A 165 0.16 -1.56 11.04
CA ALA A 165 1.33 -0.77 11.41
C ALA A 165 1.10 0.72 11.14
N TYR A 166 1.79 1.57 11.88
CA TYR A 166 1.83 3.01 11.67
C TYR A 166 3.28 3.47 11.58
N ILE A 167 3.65 4.03 10.43
CA ILE A 167 4.97 4.64 10.22
C ILE A 167 4.83 6.15 10.38
N GLY A 168 5.56 6.73 11.31
CA GLY A 168 5.63 8.18 11.51
C GLY A 168 6.27 8.89 10.32
N GLY A 169 5.85 10.13 10.05
CA GLY A 169 6.35 10.90 8.92
C GLY A 169 7.87 11.11 8.95
N GLY A 170 8.47 11.18 7.75
CA GLY A 170 9.91 11.38 7.57
C GLY A 170 10.78 10.18 7.94
N THR A 171 10.17 9.00 8.13
CA THR A 171 10.89 7.78 8.50
C THR A 171 11.37 7.03 7.27
N THR A 172 12.67 6.79 7.16
CA THR A 172 13.25 5.91 6.12
C THR A 172 13.17 4.45 6.56
N ILE A 173 12.54 3.61 5.73
CA ILE A 173 12.33 2.20 6.02
C ILE A 173 13.19 1.34 5.11
N THR A 174 14.09 0.54 5.70
CA THR A 174 15.01 -0.36 4.98
C THR A 174 14.83 -1.83 5.33
N GLN A 175 14.02 -2.14 6.35
CA GLN A 175 13.68 -3.48 6.83
C GLN A 175 12.17 -3.58 7.04
N ASP A 176 11.66 -4.79 7.20
CA ASP A 176 10.25 -5.04 7.40
C ASP A 176 9.72 -4.41 8.69
N VAL A 177 8.55 -3.80 8.59
CA VAL A 177 7.84 -3.14 9.71
C VAL A 177 6.85 -4.12 10.30
N LEU A 178 7.00 -4.41 11.58
CA LEU A 178 6.14 -5.37 12.27
C LEU A 178 4.67 -4.98 12.23
N PRO A 179 3.75 -5.93 12.03
CA PRO A 179 2.32 -5.70 12.20
C PRO A 179 2.01 -5.06 13.55
N PHE A 180 1.00 -4.17 13.58
CA PHE A 180 0.51 -3.47 14.77
C PHE A 180 1.50 -2.49 15.40
N SER A 181 2.71 -2.31 14.84
CA SER A 181 3.73 -1.43 15.42
C SER A 181 3.41 0.05 15.23
N MET A 182 4.00 0.86 16.08
CA MET A 182 4.24 2.27 15.81
C MET A 182 5.76 2.46 15.63
N THR A 183 6.16 2.81 14.41
CA THR A 183 7.56 2.96 14.02
C THR A 183 7.82 4.40 13.62
N SER A 184 8.86 5.01 14.17
CA SER A 184 9.31 6.32 13.72
C SER A 184 10.82 6.45 13.88
N ALA A 185 11.42 7.45 13.24
CA ALA A 185 12.85 7.75 13.35
C ALA A 185 13.07 9.06 14.09
N ALA A 186 13.91 9.02 15.13
CA ALA A 186 14.54 10.24 15.65
C ALA A 186 15.96 10.37 15.06
N ARG A 187 16.76 9.30 15.11
CA ARG A 187 18.07 9.14 14.46
C ARG A 187 18.21 7.75 13.83
N ASP A 188 17.76 6.72 14.56
CA ASP A 188 17.69 5.34 14.08
C ASP A 188 16.23 4.89 14.05
N THR A 189 15.85 4.21 12.98
CA THR A 189 14.47 3.72 12.85
C THR A 189 14.25 2.50 13.74
N HIS A 190 13.29 2.59 14.66
CA HIS A 190 12.94 1.48 15.53
C HIS A 190 11.43 1.47 15.90
N ALA A 191 10.96 0.33 16.39
CA ALA A 191 9.61 0.18 16.86
C ALA A 191 9.46 0.70 18.29
N TYR A 192 8.76 1.81 18.45
CA TYR A 192 8.52 2.42 19.78
C TYR A 192 7.46 1.69 20.60
N GLY A 193 6.62 0.89 19.97
CA GLY A 193 5.54 0.18 20.65
C GLY A 193 4.38 -0.13 19.71
N LEU A 194 3.22 -0.34 20.31
CA LEU A 194 1.97 -0.66 19.63
C LEU A 194 1.26 0.58 19.08
N ASN A 195 0.66 0.45 17.91
CA ASN A 195 -0.30 1.41 17.38
C ASN A 195 -1.65 1.30 18.11
N LYS A 196 -1.64 1.49 19.43
CA LYS A 196 -2.81 1.28 20.30
C LYS A 196 -4.03 2.08 19.83
N VAL A 197 -3.83 3.36 19.52
CA VAL A 197 -4.92 4.25 19.07
C VAL A 197 -5.55 3.75 17.77
N GLY A 198 -4.74 3.30 16.83
CA GLY A 198 -5.22 2.73 15.56
C GLY A 198 -6.03 1.45 15.79
N LEU A 199 -5.56 0.56 16.64
CA LEU A 199 -6.24 -0.69 16.98
C LEU A 199 -7.59 -0.43 17.68
N GLU A 200 -7.63 0.48 18.67
CA GLU A 200 -8.87 0.87 19.36
C GLU A 200 -9.90 1.46 18.38
N ARG A 201 -9.49 2.34 17.46
CA ARG A 201 -10.37 2.92 16.43
C ARG A 201 -10.94 1.88 15.47
N ARG A 202 -10.21 0.78 15.25
CA ARG A 202 -10.63 -0.35 14.37
C ARG A 202 -11.39 -1.43 15.14
N GLY A 203 -11.78 -1.18 16.40
CA GLY A 203 -12.62 -2.07 17.18
C GLY A 203 -11.93 -3.28 17.80
N PHE A 204 -10.59 -3.28 17.89
CA PHE A 204 -9.89 -4.32 18.63
C PHE A 204 -10.28 -4.29 20.11
N SER A 205 -10.65 -5.44 20.66
CA SER A 205 -10.99 -5.55 22.07
C SER A 205 -9.76 -5.30 22.96
N LYS A 206 -10.00 -4.85 24.18
CA LYS A 206 -8.91 -4.66 25.17
C LYS A 206 -8.10 -5.92 25.38
N GLU A 207 -8.75 -7.09 25.32
CA GLU A 207 -8.09 -8.39 25.46
C GLU A 207 -7.15 -8.69 24.27
N ARG A 208 -7.61 -8.49 23.03
CA ARG A 208 -6.75 -8.63 21.83
C ARG A 208 -5.53 -7.73 21.94
N ILE A 209 -5.74 -6.44 22.25
CA ILE A 209 -4.65 -5.46 22.38
C ILE A 209 -3.68 -5.88 23.50
N ALA A 210 -4.16 -6.45 24.61
CA ALA A 210 -3.30 -6.93 25.69
C ALA A 210 -2.42 -8.11 25.25
N LYS A 211 -2.96 -9.05 24.50
CA LYS A 211 -2.20 -10.19 23.92
C LYS A 211 -1.11 -9.72 22.97
N ILE A 212 -1.43 -8.82 22.04
CA ILE A 212 -0.46 -8.22 21.13
C ILE A 212 0.63 -7.47 21.91
N HIS A 213 0.26 -6.66 22.90
CA HIS A 213 1.21 -5.93 23.75
C HIS A 213 2.14 -6.87 24.53
N HIS A 214 1.63 -7.99 25.03
CA HIS A 214 2.45 -9.03 25.66
C HIS A 214 3.49 -9.58 24.67
N ALA A 215 3.07 -9.93 23.44
CA ALA A 215 3.99 -10.41 22.41
C ALA A 215 5.09 -9.39 22.10
N TYR A 216 4.74 -8.11 21.99
CA TYR A 216 5.72 -7.03 21.80
C TYR A 216 6.72 -6.91 22.97
N LYS A 217 6.28 -7.07 24.21
CA LYS A 217 7.20 -7.11 25.37
C LYS A 217 8.19 -8.28 25.26
N VAL A 218 7.72 -9.44 24.84
CA VAL A 218 8.59 -10.61 24.63
C VAL A 218 9.61 -10.36 23.51
N LEU A 219 9.17 -9.77 22.40
CA LEU A 219 10.02 -9.53 21.22
C LEU A 219 11.04 -8.39 21.41
N LEU A 220 10.62 -7.28 22.05
CA LEU A 220 11.40 -6.04 22.06
C LEU A 220 12.09 -5.77 23.41
N ALA A 221 11.45 -6.08 24.52
CA ALA A 221 11.94 -5.72 25.86
C ALA A 221 12.63 -6.84 26.60
N SER A 222 12.61 -8.08 26.07
CA SER A 222 13.32 -9.20 26.68
C SER A 222 14.80 -9.23 26.25
N LYS A 223 15.65 -9.91 27.03
CA LYS A 223 17.06 -10.17 26.66
C LYS A 223 17.21 -11.31 25.62
N MET A 224 16.11 -11.84 25.10
CA MET A 224 16.07 -12.93 24.13
C MET A 224 16.39 -12.42 22.72
N ASN A 225 17.06 -13.25 21.92
CA ASN A 225 17.14 -13.02 20.49
C ASN A 225 15.77 -13.33 19.83
N THR A 226 15.62 -13.00 18.55
CA THR A 226 14.33 -13.14 17.83
C THR A 226 13.82 -14.58 17.84
N SER A 227 14.71 -15.56 17.59
CA SER A 227 14.33 -16.98 17.55
C SER A 227 13.83 -17.47 18.91
N GLN A 228 14.52 -17.14 20.00
CA GLN A 228 14.10 -17.49 21.36
C GLN A 228 12.76 -16.84 21.74
N ALA A 229 12.55 -15.58 21.35
CA ALA A 229 11.30 -14.88 21.58
C ALA A 229 10.13 -15.55 20.83
N LEU A 230 10.35 -15.94 19.57
CA LEU A 230 9.36 -16.65 18.77
C LEU A 230 9.03 -18.04 19.36
N GLU A 231 10.03 -18.82 19.77
CA GLU A 231 9.81 -20.11 20.43
C GLU A 231 8.96 -19.96 21.69
N LYS A 232 9.26 -18.94 22.51
CA LYS A 232 8.47 -18.64 23.71
C LYS A 232 7.02 -18.31 23.38
N LEU A 233 6.78 -17.41 22.41
CA LEU A 233 5.44 -17.03 21.99
C LEU A 233 4.66 -18.22 21.40
N LYS A 234 5.32 -19.09 20.63
CA LYS A 234 4.70 -20.30 20.07
C LYS A 234 4.27 -21.30 21.14
N ALA A 235 4.98 -21.37 22.26
CA ALA A 235 4.65 -22.25 23.38
C ALA A 235 3.43 -21.76 24.20
N GLU A 236 2.99 -20.51 24.01
CA GLU A 236 1.82 -19.95 24.71
C GLU A 236 0.52 -20.46 24.04
N ALA A 237 -0.33 -21.18 24.81
CA ALA A 237 -1.53 -21.83 24.28
C ALA A 237 -2.66 -20.84 23.92
N ASP A 238 -2.75 -19.69 24.60
CA ASP A 238 -3.83 -18.70 24.42
C ASP A 238 -3.32 -17.36 23.85
N ARG A 239 -2.44 -17.40 22.85
CA ARG A 239 -1.86 -16.19 22.28
C ARG A 239 -2.80 -15.44 21.32
N GLY A 240 -3.72 -16.13 20.67
CA GLY A 240 -4.70 -15.56 19.74
C GLY A 240 -4.14 -15.32 18.33
N GLU A 241 -5.05 -15.14 17.37
CA GLU A 241 -4.75 -15.05 15.93
C GLU A 241 -3.84 -13.87 15.56
N ASP A 242 -3.95 -12.74 16.28
CA ASP A 242 -3.12 -11.56 16.03
C ASP A 242 -1.64 -11.84 16.34
N VAL A 243 -1.37 -12.61 17.39
CA VAL A 243 0.01 -13.01 17.75
C VAL A 243 0.52 -14.06 16.76
N ASP A 244 -0.35 -14.96 16.28
CA ASP A 244 0.01 -15.90 15.22
C ASP A 244 0.36 -15.18 13.90
N MET A 245 -0.37 -14.12 13.56
CA MET A 245 -0.04 -13.23 12.44
C MET A 245 1.35 -12.62 12.61
N LEU A 246 1.64 -12.06 13.78
CA LEU A 246 2.94 -11.46 14.09
C LEU A 246 4.09 -12.48 13.97
N ILE A 247 3.89 -13.69 14.47
CA ILE A 247 4.89 -14.78 14.41
C ILE A 247 5.18 -15.12 12.92
N ARG A 248 4.13 -15.39 12.13
CA ARG A 248 4.27 -15.72 10.70
C ARG A 248 4.99 -14.60 9.94
N PHE A 249 4.62 -13.36 10.19
CA PHE A 249 5.25 -12.20 9.55
C PHE A 249 6.76 -12.17 9.78
N ILE A 250 7.20 -12.41 11.02
CA ILE A 250 8.64 -12.41 11.36
C ILE A 250 9.36 -13.59 10.72
N GLU A 251 8.74 -14.78 10.69
CA GLU A 251 9.36 -15.98 10.12
C GLU A 251 9.53 -15.90 8.60
N GLU A 252 8.58 -15.26 7.92
CA GLU A 252 8.62 -15.08 6.47
C GLU A 252 9.49 -13.90 6.02
N SER A 253 9.94 -13.06 6.95
CA SER A 253 10.73 -11.87 6.62
C SER A 253 12.09 -12.24 6.02
N GLN A 254 12.35 -11.76 4.81
CA GLN A 254 13.63 -11.92 4.12
C GLN A 254 14.63 -10.80 4.41
N ARG A 255 14.14 -9.67 4.91
CA ARG A 255 14.96 -8.46 5.16
C ARG A 255 15.26 -8.22 6.63
N GLY A 256 14.74 -9.05 7.51
CA GLY A 256 14.70 -8.77 8.94
C GLY A 256 13.64 -7.73 9.30
N VAL A 257 13.34 -7.62 10.58
CA VAL A 257 12.30 -6.73 11.11
C VAL A 257 12.88 -5.60 11.93
N ILE A 258 12.28 -4.42 11.84
CA ILE A 258 12.59 -3.27 12.70
C ILE A 258 12.14 -3.60 14.13
N LYS A 259 13.05 -3.46 15.08
CA LYS A 259 12.79 -3.67 16.51
C LYS A 259 12.97 -2.42 17.33
#